data_5987a50f32c171450a0b5661d411299e
#
_entry.id   5987a50f32c171450a0b5661d411299e
#
_cell.length_a   1.000
_cell.length_b   1.000
_cell.length_c   1.000
_cell.angle_alpha   90.00
_cell.angle_beta   90.00
_cell.angle_gamma   90.00
#
_symmetry.space_group_name_H-M   'P 1'
#
loop_
_entity.id
_entity.type
_entity.pdbx_description
1 polymer ?
#
loop_
_entity_poly.entity_id
_entity_poly.type
_entity_poly.pdbx_seq_one_letter_code
_entity_poly.pdbx_strand_id
1 'polypeptide(L)'
;MTDFSFQLYSARNFPPLEDNLRKLAALGYKQVEPFGGQFGDPAGLAALIKANGLTAPTAHIGLDMLKETQKTIDIAGTVGIKTIFCPAIGREQRSQDEAKWVELGETLARLGEAFDKAGLDFGWHNHDFEFATTASGKMPMDIILQTAPNLVWEVDVAWLVKGKQAPFDWFQKYGDRIVAIHVKDLAVPGQNLDEDGWADVGYGELDWQQLYTEIKANTKAQYFVMEHDNPKDIDRFMRRSIETVKKWK
;
A
#
# COMPACT_ATOMS: atom_id res chain seq x y z
N MET A 1 -11.14 10.82 14.50
CA MET A 1 -11.61 9.52 13.99
C MET A 1 -10.75 9.22 12.79
N THR A 2 -10.17 8.02 12.67
CA THR A 2 -9.30 7.66 11.54
C THR A 2 -10.17 7.52 10.28
N ASP A 3 -9.78 8.18 9.19
CA ASP A 3 -10.39 7.98 7.89
C ASP A 3 -9.73 6.72 7.27
N PHE A 4 -10.57 5.74 6.94
CA PHE A 4 -10.11 4.51 6.34
C PHE A 4 -10.17 4.56 4.82
N SER A 5 -9.14 4.02 4.17
CA SER A 5 -8.96 3.94 2.74
C SER A 5 -9.20 2.52 2.22
N PHE A 6 -9.38 2.39 0.92
CA PHE A 6 -9.54 1.11 0.23
C PHE A 6 -8.66 1.07 -1.02
N GLN A 7 -7.81 0.05 -1.14
CA GLN A 7 -6.98 -0.18 -2.33
C GLN A 7 -7.84 -0.66 -3.49
N LEU A 8 -7.92 0.16 -4.55
CA LEU A 8 -8.77 -0.14 -5.71
C LEU A 8 -8.29 -1.33 -6.55
N TYR A 9 -7.03 -1.76 -6.37
CA TYR A 9 -6.52 -3.00 -6.97
C TYR A 9 -7.33 -4.23 -6.52
N SER A 10 -7.84 -4.24 -5.29
CA SER A 10 -8.71 -5.30 -4.78
C SER A 10 -10.00 -5.46 -5.61
N ALA A 11 -10.49 -4.37 -6.20
CA ALA A 11 -11.71 -4.36 -7.00
C ALA A 11 -11.48 -4.49 -8.52
N ARG A 12 -10.25 -4.69 -8.98
CA ARG A 12 -9.89 -4.69 -10.42
C ARG A 12 -10.65 -5.68 -11.27
N ASN A 13 -11.07 -6.79 -10.67
CA ASN A 13 -11.82 -7.86 -11.34
C ASN A 13 -13.35 -7.70 -11.24
N PHE A 14 -13.83 -6.60 -10.66
CA PHE A 14 -15.25 -6.33 -10.38
C PHE A 14 -15.71 -5.00 -11.01
N PRO A 15 -15.70 -4.86 -12.35
CA PRO A 15 -16.18 -3.65 -13.00
C PRO A 15 -17.70 -3.47 -12.85
N PRO A 16 -18.23 -2.25 -12.96
CA PRO A 16 -17.50 -1.01 -13.22
C PRO A 16 -16.96 -0.38 -11.93
N LEU A 17 -15.90 0.44 -12.07
CA LEU A 17 -15.29 1.17 -10.94
C LEU A 17 -16.29 2.07 -10.19
N GLU A 18 -17.18 2.74 -10.91
CA GLU A 18 -18.19 3.64 -10.35
C GLU A 18 -19.08 2.95 -9.31
N ASP A 19 -19.52 1.73 -9.60
CA ASP A 19 -20.32 0.94 -8.64
C ASP A 19 -19.55 0.61 -7.37
N ASN A 20 -18.27 0.29 -7.49
CA ASN A 20 -17.41 0.03 -6.34
C ASN A 20 -17.20 1.29 -5.49
N LEU A 21 -16.95 2.44 -6.11
CA LEU A 21 -16.80 3.71 -5.39
C LEU A 21 -18.08 4.08 -4.64
N ARG A 22 -19.25 3.91 -5.25
CA ARG A 22 -20.55 4.14 -4.63
C ARG A 22 -20.76 3.23 -3.41
N LYS A 23 -20.44 1.93 -3.52
CA LYS A 23 -20.53 0.96 -2.43
C LYS A 23 -19.59 1.31 -1.28
N LEU A 24 -18.33 1.66 -1.58
CA LEU A 24 -17.34 2.07 -0.59
C LEU A 24 -17.83 3.29 0.19
N ALA A 25 -18.32 4.32 -0.50
CA ALA A 25 -18.87 5.52 0.15
C ALA A 25 -20.07 5.19 1.04
N ALA A 26 -21.00 4.35 0.58
CA ALA A 26 -22.17 3.91 1.34
C ALA A 26 -21.80 3.12 2.59
N LEU A 27 -20.73 2.33 2.56
CA LEU A 27 -20.19 1.59 3.70
C LEU A 27 -19.44 2.50 4.69
N GLY A 28 -19.10 3.73 4.27
CA GLY A 28 -18.48 4.74 5.12
C GLY A 28 -16.98 4.83 5.02
N TYR A 29 -16.37 4.25 3.98
CA TYR A 29 -15.00 4.63 3.59
C TYR A 29 -14.96 6.11 3.25
N LYS A 30 -13.82 6.74 3.49
CA LYS A 30 -13.60 8.17 3.20
C LYS A 30 -12.55 8.36 2.12
N GLN A 31 -11.71 7.35 1.93
CA GLN A 31 -10.57 7.42 1.05
C GLN A 31 -10.49 6.16 0.18
N VAL A 32 -9.84 6.31 -0.95
CA VAL A 32 -9.45 5.20 -1.82
C VAL A 32 -7.99 5.38 -2.23
N GLU A 33 -7.37 4.28 -2.59
CA GLU A 33 -6.02 4.27 -3.13
C GLU A 33 -6.07 3.69 -4.55
N PRO A 34 -5.96 4.55 -5.58
CA PRO A 34 -5.88 4.11 -6.96
C PRO A 34 -4.49 3.53 -7.29
N PHE A 35 -4.43 2.78 -8.39
CA PHE A 35 -3.20 2.16 -8.87
C PHE A 35 -2.97 2.45 -10.37
N GLY A 36 -1.76 2.18 -10.86
CA GLY A 36 -1.28 2.53 -12.21
C GLY A 36 -2.25 2.22 -13.36
N GLY A 37 -3.00 1.11 -13.27
CA GLY A 37 -3.98 0.73 -14.28
C GLY A 37 -5.17 1.68 -14.46
N GLN A 38 -5.35 2.64 -13.55
CA GLN A 38 -6.48 3.57 -13.54
C GLN A 38 -6.10 4.98 -14.04
N PHE A 39 -4.83 5.25 -14.30
CA PHE A 39 -4.35 6.58 -14.69
C PHE A 39 -4.36 6.86 -16.20
N GLY A 40 -5.11 6.06 -16.97
CA GLY A 40 -5.35 6.35 -18.40
C GLY A 40 -6.21 7.60 -18.63
N ASP A 41 -7.12 7.91 -17.69
CA ASP A 41 -7.93 9.13 -17.63
C ASP A 41 -7.95 9.68 -16.21
N PRO A 42 -6.93 10.44 -15.78
CA PRO A 42 -6.86 10.97 -14.42
C PRO A 42 -8.00 11.93 -14.09
N ALA A 43 -8.49 12.72 -15.06
CA ALA A 43 -9.57 13.65 -14.84
C ALA A 43 -10.90 12.94 -14.62
N GLY A 44 -11.20 11.91 -15.41
CA GLY A 44 -12.37 11.06 -15.22
C GLY A 44 -12.32 10.32 -13.87
N LEU A 45 -11.16 9.76 -13.50
CA LEU A 45 -10.97 9.13 -12.20
C LEU A 45 -11.23 10.09 -11.03
N ALA A 46 -10.65 11.29 -11.08
CA ALA A 46 -10.84 12.33 -10.07
C ALA A 46 -12.32 12.74 -9.94
N ALA A 47 -13.02 12.89 -11.08
CA ALA A 47 -14.44 13.21 -11.10
C ALA A 47 -15.29 12.11 -10.43
N LEU A 48 -15.02 10.83 -10.75
CA LEU A 48 -15.72 9.68 -10.16
C LEU A 48 -15.49 9.59 -8.63
N ILE A 49 -14.24 9.73 -8.18
CA ILE A 49 -13.90 9.71 -6.74
C ILE A 49 -14.65 10.85 -6.01
N LYS A 50 -14.58 12.07 -6.54
CA LYS A 50 -15.23 13.24 -5.98
C LYS A 50 -16.76 13.13 -5.97
N ALA A 51 -17.37 12.61 -7.04
CA ALA A 51 -18.82 12.44 -7.15
C ALA A 51 -19.39 11.51 -6.05
N ASN A 52 -18.56 10.58 -5.54
CA ASN A 52 -18.91 9.69 -4.45
C ASN A 52 -18.52 10.25 -3.05
N GLY A 53 -18.01 11.47 -2.96
CA GLY A 53 -17.60 12.08 -1.68
C GLY A 53 -16.35 11.43 -1.08
N LEU A 54 -15.54 10.79 -1.91
CA LEU A 54 -14.27 10.15 -1.55
C LEU A 54 -13.09 11.05 -1.90
N THR A 55 -11.92 10.74 -1.33
CA THR A 55 -10.62 11.34 -1.68
C THR A 55 -9.60 10.24 -1.97
N ALA A 56 -8.51 10.58 -2.66
CA ALA A 56 -7.41 9.65 -2.95
C ALA A 56 -6.08 10.28 -2.50
N PRO A 57 -5.78 10.27 -1.19
CA PRO A 57 -4.55 10.88 -0.68
C PRO A 57 -3.29 10.06 -1.01
N THR A 58 -3.42 8.76 -1.23
CA THR A 58 -2.33 7.84 -1.57
C THR A 58 -2.59 7.15 -2.91
N ALA A 59 -1.54 6.65 -3.57
CA ALA A 59 -1.67 5.90 -4.81
C ALA A 59 -0.47 4.97 -5.04
N HIS A 60 -0.72 3.82 -5.68
CA HIS A 60 0.30 2.92 -6.20
C HIS A 60 0.67 3.26 -7.65
N ILE A 61 1.91 3.61 -7.89
CA ILE A 61 2.42 3.92 -9.23
C ILE A 61 3.69 3.10 -9.49
N GLY A 62 3.68 2.29 -10.55
CA GLY A 62 4.81 1.43 -10.91
C GLY A 62 6.03 2.21 -11.37
N LEU A 63 7.22 1.63 -11.16
CA LEU A 63 8.52 2.28 -11.38
C LEU A 63 8.68 2.89 -12.78
N ASP A 64 8.16 2.27 -13.83
CA ASP A 64 8.31 2.81 -15.18
C ASP A 64 7.49 4.09 -15.40
N MET A 65 6.29 4.16 -14.83
CA MET A 65 5.49 5.41 -14.86
C MET A 65 6.14 6.50 -13.99
N LEU A 66 6.73 6.14 -12.85
CA LEU A 66 7.44 7.08 -11.96
C LEU A 66 8.62 7.76 -12.65
N LYS A 67 9.31 7.07 -13.58
CA LYS A 67 10.38 7.66 -14.40
C LYS A 67 9.88 8.77 -15.34
N GLU A 68 8.59 8.76 -15.69
CA GLU A 68 7.91 9.87 -16.37
C GLU A 68 7.48 10.92 -15.33
N THR A 69 8.44 11.50 -14.62
CA THR A 69 8.22 12.25 -13.37
C THR A 69 7.22 13.39 -13.51
N GLN A 70 7.30 14.21 -14.57
CA GLN A 70 6.38 15.34 -14.77
C GLN A 70 4.93 14.83 -14.96
N LYS A 71 4.76 13.79 -15.78
CA LYS A 71 3.43 13.18 -16.01
C LYS A 71 2.85 12.62 -14.71
N THR A 72 3.68 11.99 -13.88
CA THR A 72 3.27 11.49 -12.58
C THR A 72 2.83 12.61 -11.63
N ILE A 73 3.56 13.74 -11.62
CA ILE A 73 3.19 14.94 -10.85
C ILE A 73 1.84 15.50 -11.34
N ASP A 74 1.64 15.58 -12.66
CA ASP A 74 0.39 16.08 -13.24
C ASP A 74 -0.80 15.17 -12.88
N ILE A 75 -0.61 13.85 -12.91
CA ILE A 75 -1.60 12.86 -12.45
C ILE A 75 -1.91 13.09 -10.96
N ALA A 76 -0.89 13.18 -10.12
CA ALA A 76 -1.06 13.38 -8.69
C ALA A 76 -1.83 14.67 -8.39
N GLY A 77 -1.50 15.77 -9.06
CA GLY A 77 -2.21 17.04 -8.94
C GLY A 77 -3.67 16.96 -9.38
N THR A 78 -3.95 16.25 -10.48
CA THR A 78 -5.31 16.08 -11.02
C THR A 78 -6.18 15.24 -10.10
N VAL A 79 -5.66 14.13 -9.57
CA VAL A 79 -6.42 13.21 -8.71
C VAL A 79 -6.47 13.67 -7.25
N GLY A 80 -5.51 14.51 -6.83
CA GLY A 80 -5.41 15.01 -5.46
C GLY A 80 -4.54 14.13 -4.56
N ILE A 81 -3.65 13.31 -5.15
CA ILE A 81 -2.71 12.44 -4.44
C ILE A 81 -1.69 13.31 -3.68
N LYS A 82 -1.33 12.89 -2.49
CA LYS A 82 -0.33 13.52 -1.62
C LYS A 82 0.90 12.65 -1.42
N THR A 83 0.71 11.34 -1.38
CA THR A 83 1.79 10.36 -1.21
C THR A 83 1.70 9.31 -2.30
N ILE A 84 2.81 9.05 -2.97
CA ILE A 84 2.93 8.05 -4.03
C ILE A 84 3.78 6.90 -3.50
N PHE A 85 3.30 5.67 -3.66
CA PHE A 85 4.08 4.48 -3.34
C PHE A 85 4.43 3.70 -4.61
N CYS A 86 5.71 3.32 -4.74
CA CYS A 86 6.13 2.32 -5.70
C CYS A 86 5.82 0.93 -5.13
N PRO A 87 4.88 0.15 -5.72
CA PRO A 87 4.41 -1.06 -5.07
C PRO A 87 5.33 -2.26 -5.28
N ALA A 88 6.12 -2.29 -6.34
CA ALA A 88 6.97 -3.42 -6.65
C ALA A 88 7.91 -3.15 -7.82
N ILE A 89 8.87 -4.06 -8.00
CA ILE A 89 9.64 -4.25 -9.22
C ILE A 89 9.30 -5.60 -9.85
N GLY A 90 9.59 -5.75 -11.15
CA GLY A 90 9.41 -6.99 -11.89
C GLY A 90 10.18 -8.16 -11.25
N ARG A 91 9.71 -9.38 -11.45
CA ARG A 91 10.35 -10.58 -10.87
C ARG A 91 11.78 -10.74 -11.36
N GLU A 92 12.06 -10.38 -12.60
CA GLU A 92 13.38 -10.41 -13.25
C GLU A 92 14.39 -9.44 -12.62
N GLN A 93 13.90 -8.41 -11.91
CA GLN A 93 14.72 -7.40 -11.21
C GLN A 93 15.05 -7.80 -9.77
N ARG A 94 14.36 -8.83 -9.22
CA ARG A 94 14.55 -9.33 -7.86
C ARG A 94 15.81 -10.17 -7.78
N SER A 95 16.92 -9.56 -7.40
CA SER A 95 18.25 -10.16 -7.42
C SER A 95 18.71 -10.64 -6.03
N GLN A 96 19.61 -11.62 -6.01
CA GLN A 96 20.37 -11.99 -4.81
C GLN A 96 21.60 -11.08 -4.60
N ASP A 97 21.94 -10.23 -5.59
CA ASP A 97 23.03 -9.29 -5.54
C ASP A 97 22.60 -8.00 -4.82
N GLU A 98 23.26 -7.70 -3.70
CA GLU A 98 23.03 -6.47 -2.92
C GLU A 98 23.17 -5.21 -3.76
N ALA A 99 24.12 -5.16 -4.71
CA ALA A 99 24.36 -4.00 -5.54
C ALA A 99 23.12 -3.58 -6.36
N LYS A 100 22.28 -4.54 -6.76
CA LYS A 100 21.04 -4.26 -7.49
C LYS A 100 20.00 -3.55 -6.61
N TRP A 101 19.95 -3.88 -5.33
CA TRP A 101 19.06 -3.21 -4.39
C TRP A 101 19.56 -1.81 -4.00
N VAL A 102 20.88 -1.62 -3.93
CA VAL A 102 21.48 -0.29 -3.79
C VAL A 102 21.15 0.58 -5.01
N GLU A 103 21.33 0.07 -6.24
CA GLU A 103 20.97 0.76 -7.49
C GLU A 103 19.47 1.16 -7.53
N LEU A 104 18.60 0.27 -7.07
CA LEU A 104 17.18 0.58 -6.92
C LEU A 104 16.97 1.70 -5.88
N GLY A 105 17.57 1.58 -4.70
CA GLY A 105 17.48 2.60 -3.65
C GLY A 105 17.94 3.98 -4.12
N GLU A 106 19.07 4.07 -4.83
CA GLU A 106 19.55 5.31 -5.44
C GLU A 106 18.56 5.88 -6.46
N THR A 107 17.93 5.01 -7.25
CA THR A 107 16.90 5.42 -8.21
C THR A 107 15.68 5.99 -7.49
N LEU A 108 15.21 5.31 -6.44
CA LEU A 108 14.09 5.78 -5.63
C LEU A 108 14.43 7.09 -4.90
N ALA A 109 15.66 7.26 -4.42
CA ALA A 109 16.10 8.51 -3.80
C ALA A 109 16.02 9.69 -4.77
N ARG A 110 16.53 9.52 -6.01
CA ARG A 110 16.43 10.56 -7.05
C ARG A 110 14.99 10.91 -7.43
N LEU A 111 14.12 9.90 -7.54
CA LEU A 111 12.70 10.13 -7.79
C LEU A 111 12.06 10.88 -6.62
N GLY A 112 12.38 10.48 -5.38
CA GLY A 112 11.90 11.14 -4.17
C GLY A 112 12.25 12.62 -4.11
N GLU A 113 13.49 12.99 -4.46
CA GLU A 113 13.90 14.41 -4.55
C GLU A 113 13.08 15.21 -5.58
N ALA A 114 12.71 14.58 -6.68
CA ALA A 114 11.91 15.24 -7.71
C ALA A 114 10.44 15.42 -7.27
N PHE A 115 9.85 14.42 -6.59
CA PHE A 115 8.50 14.51 -6.06
C PHE A 115 8.39 15.46 -4.87
N ASP A 116 9.38 15.49 -3.97
CA ASP A 116 9.46 16.43 -2.85
C ASP A 116 9.41 17.88 -3.32
N LYS A 117 10.16 18.22 -4.38
CA LYS A 117 10.12 19.57 -5.01
C LYS A 117 8.73 19.94 -5.53
N ALA A 118 7.88 18.95 -5.82
CA ALA A 118 6.49 19.14 -6.24
C ALA A 118 5.51 19.10 -5.06
N GLY A 119 6.00 18.95 -3.82
CA GLY A 119 5.19 18.86 -2.61
C GLY A 119 4.47 17.52 -2.45
N LEU A 120 5.04 16.44 -2.98
CA LEU A 120 4.53 15.06 -2.90
C LEU A 120 5.49 14.21 -2.07
N ASP A 121 4.94 13.49 -1.10
CA ASP A 121 5.69 12.41 -0.46
C ASP A 121 5.86 11.23 -1.42
N PHE A 122 7.01 10.55 -1.31
CA PHE A 122 7.28 9.37 -2.13
C PHE A 122 7.80 8.24 -1.28
N GLY A 123 7.28 7.03 -1.52
CA GLY A 123 7.55 5.86 -0.71
C GLY A 123 7.61 4.54 -1.47
N TRP A 124 7.92 3.52 -0.69
CA TRP A 124 7.90 2.12 -1.09
C TRP A 124 6.75 1.40 -0.40
N HIS A 125 6.14 0.43 -1.08
CA HIS A 125 5.23 -0.55 -0.52
C HIS A 125 5.87 -1.94 -0.61
N ASN A 126 5.85 -2.72 0.47
CA ASN A 126 6.50 -4.01 0.52
C ASN A 126 5.58 -5.19 0.18
N HIS A 127 6.22 -6.23 -0.34
CA HIS A 127 5.74 -7.61 -0.38
C HIS A 127 6.64 -8.51 0.50
N ASP A 128 6.61 -9.80 0.27
CA ASP A 128 7.44 -10.77 0.99
C ASP A 128 8.89 -10.86 0.49
N PHE A 129 9.10 -10.56 -0.79
CA PHE A 129 10.41 -10.75 -1.44
C PHE A 129 11.49 -9.79 -0.93
N GLU A 130 11.14 -8.64 -0.39
CA GLU A 130 12.09 -7.69 0.19
C GLU A 130 12.68 -8.17 1.52
N PHE A 131 12.09 -9.21 2.10
CA PHE A 131 12.55 -9.82 3.35
C PHE A 131 13.35 -11.11 3.13
N ALA A 132 13.47 -11.58 1.90
CA ALA A 132 14.39 -12.65 1.55
C ALA A 132 15.81 -12.11 1.51
N THR A 133 16.71 -12.67 2.34
CA THR A 133 18.10 -12.19 2.41
C THR A 133 18.86 -12.36 1.10
N THR A 134 19.63 -11.35 0.76
CA THR A 134 20.60 -11.39 -0.35
C THR A 134 21.76 -12.34 -0.06
N ALA A 135 22.64 -12.54 -1.02
CA ALA A 135 23.87 -13.34 -0.81
C ALA A 135 24.78 -12.76 0.28
N SER A 136 24.70 -11.46 0.59
CA SER A 136 25.43 -10.82 1.69
C SER A 136 24.78 -11.00 3.07
N GLY A 137 23.59 -11.59 3.13
CA GLY A 137 22.81 -11.76 4.36
C GLY A 137 21.96 -10.54 4.75
N LYS A 138 21.97 -9.46 3.97
CA LYS A 138 21.10 -8.28 4.21
C LYS A 138 19.75 -8.45 3.54
N MET A 139 18.72 -7.85 4.11
CA MET A 139 17.39 -7.81 3.51
C MET A 139 17.26 -6.65 2.51
N PRO A 140 16.69 -6.88 1.33
CA PRO A 140 16.39 -5.82 0.37
C PRO A 140 15.67 -4.61 0.97
N MET A 141 14.70 -4.82 1.85
CA MET A 141 13.97 -3.72 2.48
C MET A 141 14.89 -2.80 3.30
N ASP A 142 15.85 -3.37 4.05
CA ASP A 142 16.85 -2.60 4.77
C ASP A 142 17.74 -1.81 3.82
N ILE A 143 18.17 -2.44 2.71
CA ILE A 143 19.05 -1.80 1.72
C ILE A 143 18.32 -0.61 1.08
N ILE A 144 17.08 -0.78 0.64
CA ILE A 144 16.26 0.27 0.03
C ILE A 144 16.12 1.46 0.99
N LEU A 145 15.66 1.21 2.24
CA LEU A 145 15.41 2.27 3.21
C LEU A 145 16.69 3.00 3.65
N GLN A 146 17.84 2.30 3.72
CA GLN A 146 19.13 2.91 4.06
C GLN A 146 19.72 3.73 2.91
N THR A 147 19.53 3.26 1.67
CA THR A 147 20.04 3.96 0.47
C THR A 147 19.20 5.17 0.12
N ALA A 148 17.88 5.12 0.39
CA ALA A 148 16.94 6.22 0.16
C ALA A 148 16.41 6.79 1.49
N PRO A 149 17.17 7.65 2.20
CA PRO A 149 16.81 8.09 3.56
C PRO A 149 15.53 8.92 3.65
N ASN A 150 15.11 9.58 2.58
CA ASN A 150 13.88 10.40 2.53
C ASN A 150 12.65 9.62 2.05
N LEU A 151 12.83 8.36 1.67
CA LEU A 151 11.75 7.51 1.20
C LEU A 151 10.80 7.17 2.36
N VAL A 152 9.52 7.48 2.28
CA VAL A 152 8.52 7.01 3.25
C VAL A 152 8.12 5.56 2.95
N TRP A 153 7.45 4.92 3.89
CA TRP A 153 7.07 3.51 3.74
C TRP A 153 5.58 3.29 4.00
N GLU A 154 4.95 2.59 3.08
CA GLU A 154 3.66 1.96 3.29
C GLU A 154 3.88 0.49 3.61
N VAL A 155 3.62 0.12 4.86
CA VAL A 155 3.81 -1.26 5.31
C VAL A 155 2.59 -2.11 4.97
N ASP A 156 2.77 -3.15 4.16
CA ASP A 156 1.84 -4.26 4.14
C ASP A 156 2.24 -5.26 5.21
N VAL A 157 1.45 -5.29 6.30
CA VAL A 157 1.74 -6.12 7.47
C VAL A 157 1.60 -7.61 7.16
N ALA A 158 0.65 -8.00 6.33
CA ALA A 158 0.44 -9.41 5.99
C ALA A 158 1.56 -9.95 5.10
N TRP A 159 2.03 -9.17 4.12
CA TRP A 159 3.19 -9.52 3.33
C TRP A 159 4.48 -9.58 4.15
N LEU A 160 4.64 -8.68 5.13
CA LEU A 160 5.76 -8.72 6.06
C LEU A 160 5.76 -10.02 6.88
N VAL A 161 4.59 -10.44 7.40
CA VAL A 161 4.44 -11.73 8.10
C VAL A 161 4.70 -12.92 7.16
N LYS A 162 4.21 -12.89 5.90
CA LYS A 162 4.56 -13.90 4.87
C LYS A 162 6.06 -13.94 4.60
N GLY A 163 6.74 -12.81 4.65
CA GLY A 163 8.20 -12.68 4.62
C GLY A 163 8.90 -13.16 5.89
N LYS A 164 8.16 -13.77 6.84
CA LYS A 164 8.65 -14.33 8.12
C LYS A 164 9.30 -13.29 9.03
N GLN A 165 8.78 -12.08 9.00
CA GLN A 165 9.22 -10.99 9.85
C GLN A 165 8.21 -10.72 10.96
N ALA A 166 8.72 -10.26 12.12
CA ALA A 166 7.89 -9.78 13.22
C ALA A 166 7.55 -8.28 12.99
N PRO A 167 6.26 -7.90 12.81
CA PRO A 167 5.90 -6.52 12.50
C PRO A 167 6.42 -5.49 13.51
N PHE A 168 6.39 -5.81 14.81
CA PHE A 168 6.79 -4.89 15.87
C PHE A 168 8.26 -4.47 15.79
N ASP A 169 9.17 -5.38 15.38
CA ASP A 169 10.58 -5.07 15.20
C ASP A 169 10.78 -4.01 14.11
N TRP A 170 10.00 -4.10 13.04
CA TRP A 170 10.05 -3.16 11.92
C TRP A 170 9.40 -1.81 12.28
N PHE A 171 8.32 -1.81 13.06
CA PHE A 171 7.71 -0.59 13.58
C PHE A 171 8.67 0.17 14.50
N GLN A 172 9.42 -0.52 15.37
CA GLN A 172 10.43 0.10 16.21
C GLN A 172 11.62 0.62 15.39
N LYS A 173 12.05 -0.13 14.37
CA LYS A 173 13.22 0.21 13.55
C LYS A 173 12.99 1.37 12.61
N TYR A 174 11.82 1.43 11.97
CA TYR A 174 11.52 2.37 10.89
C TYR A 174 10.22 3.17 11.08
N GLY A 175 9.69 3.22 12.29
CA GLY A 175 8.39 3.83 12.55
C GLY A 175 8.27 5.28 12.09
N ASP A 176 9.34 6.06 12.16
CA ASP A 176 9.36 7.44 11.66
C ASP A 176 9.21 7.56 10.12
N ARG A 177 9.44 6.46 9.40
CA ARG A 177 9.32 6.36 7.95
C ARG A 177 7.96 5.81 7.51
N ILE A 178 7.25 5.11 8.41
CA ILE A 178 5.97 4.45 8.14
C ILE A 178 4.86 5.48 8.23
N VAL A 179 4.29 5.85 7.08
CA VAL A 179 3.21 6.86 6.97
C VAL A 179 1.87 6.25 6.54
N ALA A 180 1.89 5.04 6.00
CA ALA A 180 0.71 4.31 5.56
C ALA A 180 0.82 2.82 5.92
N ILE A 181 -0.34 2.18 6.08
CA ILE A 181 -0.46 0.76 6.40
C ILE A 181 -1.45 0.13 5.44
N HIS A 182 -1.04 -0.91 4.74
CA HIS A 182 -1.97 -1.85 4.13
C HIS A 182 -2.50 -2.80 5.19
N VAL A 183 -3.79 -2.66 5.43
CA VAL A 183 -4.55 -3.46 6.37
C VAL A 183 -5.09 -4.67 5.62
N LYS A 184 -4.35 -5.76 5.69
CA LYS A 184 -4.56 -7.00 4.95
C LYS A 184 -4.44 -8.17 5.90
N ASP A 185 -5.23 -9.21 5.71
CA ASP A 185 -5.25 -10.34 6.65
C ASP A 185 -4.91 -11.66 5.97
N LEU A 186 -4.35 -12.57 6.74
CA LEU A 186 -3.94 -13.90 6.30
C LEU A 186 -4.98 -14.93 6.73
N ALA A 187 -5.42 -15.76 5.82
CA ALA A 187 -6.24 -16.91 6.19
C ALA A 187 -5.43 -17.94 6.99
N VAL A 188 -6.10 -18.68 7.84
CA VAL A 188 -5.52 -19.86 8.50
C VAL A 188 -4.91 -20.78 7.44
N PRO A 189 -3.70 -21.33 7.67
CA PRO A 189 -3.03 -22.20 6.71
C PRO A 189 -3.94 -23.30 6.15
N GLY A 190 -4.02 -23.37 4.82
CA GLY A 190 -4.88 -24.31 4.10
C GLY A 190 -6.32 -23.83 3.86
N GLN A 191 -6.71 -22.66 4.35
CA GLN A 191 -7.99 -22.03 4.05
C GLN A 191 -7.85 -20.97 2.95
N ASN A 192 -8.97 -20.61 2.32
CA ASN A 192 -9.09 -19.58 1.28
C ASN A 192 -8.03 -19.72 0.15
N LEU A 193 -7.67 -20.96 -0.22
CA LEU A 193 -6.65 -21.20 -1.27
C LEU A 193 -7.08 -20.61 -2.62
N ASP A 194 -8.35 -20.47 -2.84
CA ASP A 194 -8.97 -19.88 -4.01
C ASP A 194 -9.07 -18.34 -3.95
N GLU A 195 -8.65 -17.76 -2.83
CA GLU A 195 -8.41 -16.34 -2.59
C GLU A 195 -6.91 -16.09 -2.25
N ASP A 196 -6.01 -16.95 -2.72
CA ASP A 196 -4.54 -16.92 -2.54
C ASP A 196 -4.09 -16.95 -1.07
N GLY A 197 -4.92 -17.49 -0.18
CA GLY A 197 -4.67 -17.57 1.26
C GLY A 197 -4.83 -16.23 1.98
N TRP A 198 -5.54 -15.28 1.39
CA TRP A 198 -5.92 -14.03 2.05
C TRP A 198 -7.27 -14.18 2.77
N ALA A 199 -7.52 -13.30 3.72
CA ALA A 199 -8.80 -13.20 4.43
C ALA A 199 -9.30 -11.76 4.45
N ASP A 200 -10.61 -11.59 4.64
CA ASP A 200 -11.19 -10.28 4.96
C ASP A 200 -10.59 -9.81 6.30
N VAL A 201 -10.33 -8.52 6.44
CA VAL A 201 -9.70 -7.95 7.65
C VAL A 201 -10.48 -8.31 8.92
N GLY A 202 -9.79 -8.92 9.88
CA GLY A 202 -10.37 -9.41 11.15
C GLY A 202 -11.02 -10.77 11.06
N TYR A 203 -10.90 -11.45 9.92
CA TYR A 203 -11.36 -12.83 9.72
C TYR A 203 -10.22 -13.81 9.44
N GLY A 204 -8.98 -13.34 9.57
CA GLY A 204 -7.75 -14.10 9.42
C GLY A 204 -7.03 -14.35 10.74
N GLU A 205 -5.71 -14.55 10.66
CA GLU A 205 -4.87 -14.91 11.80
C GLU A 205 -4.22 -13.70 12.49
N LEU A 206 -4.23 -12.51 11.87
CA LEU A 206 -3.52 -11.36 12.41
C LEU A 206 -4.33 -10.70 13.53
N ASP A 207 -3.71 -10.48 14.69
CA ASP A 207 -4.31 -9.69 15.77
C ASP A 207 -4.27 -8.20 15.42
N TRP A 208 -5.20 -7.78 14.57
CA TRP A 208 -5.29 -6.40 14.12
C TRP A 208 -5.61 -5.40 15.22
N GLN A 209 -6.20 -5.84 16.36
CA GLN A 209 -6.40 -4.94 17.50
C GLN A 209 -5.07 -4.59 18.15
N GLN A 210 -4.20 -5.58 18.35
CA GLN A 210 -2.85 -5.36 18.88
C GLN A 210 -1.98 -4.59 17.87
N LEU A 211 -2.01 -5.01 16.60
CA LEU A 211 -1.26 -4.34 15.52
C LEU A 211 -1.62 -2.86 15.41
N TYR A 212 -2.92 -2.51 15.43
CA TYR A 212 -3.35 -1.13 15.38
C TYR A 212 -2.82 -0.30 16.55
N THR A 213 -2.86 -0.86 17.75
CA THR A 213 -2.33 -0.22 18.97
C THR A 213 -0.83 0.07 18.83
N GLU A 214 -0.05 -0.92 18.40
CA GLU A 214 1.40 -0.80 18.21
C GLU A 214 1.76 0.16 17.06
N ILE A 215 1.03 0.12 15.96
CA ILE A 215 1.21 1.06 14.85
C ILE A 215 1.00 2.51 15.33
N LYS A 216 -0.09 2.75 16.05
CA LYS A 216 -0.39 4.11 16.59
C LYS A 216 0.65 4.60 17.58
N ALA A 217 1.27 3.71 18.33
CA ALA A 217 2.26 4.06 19.34
C ALA A 217 3.66 4.28 18.74
N ASN A 218 4.03 3.53 17.69
CA ASN A 218 5.42 3.42 17.25
C ASN A 218 5.66 3.93 15.82
N THR A 219 4.64 4.43 15.10
CA THR A 219 4.79 4.88 13.71
C THR A 219 4.20 6.26 13.46
N LYS A 220 4.45 6.81 12.28
CA LYS A 220 3.82 8.05 11.78
C LYS A 220 2.62 7.76 10.86
N ALA A 221 2.09 6.54 10.88
CA ALA A 221 1.00 6.12 10.02
C ALA A 221 -0.27 6.97 10.23
N GLN A 222 -0.70 7.58 9.14
CA GLN A 222 -1.93 8.38 9.06
C GLN A 222 -2.95 7.77 8.07
N TYR A 223 -2.50 6.91 7.15
CA TYR A 223 -3.34 6.22 6.18
C TYR A 223 -3.44 4.74 6.51
N PHE A 224 -4.67 4.22 6.54
CA PHE A 224 -4.97 2.81 6.78
C PHE A 224 -5.81 2.32 5.61
N VAL A 225 -5.20 1.51 4.75
CA VAL A 225 -5.73 1.11 3.45
C VAL A 225 -6.09 -0.37 3.48
N MET A 226 -7.39 -0.71 3.39
CA MET A 226 -7.82 -2.10 3.31
C MET A 226 -7.49 -2.68 1.95
N GLU A 227 -6.83 -3.82 1.95
CA GLU A 227 -6.49 -4.54 0.73
C GLU A 227 -6.71 -6.05 0.84
N HIS A 228 -7.06 -6.63 -0.30
CA HIS A 228 -7.12 -8.06 -0.54
C HIS A 228 -6.75 -8.33 -2.00
N ASP A 229 -5.70 -9.12 -2.27
CA ASP A 229 -5.19 -9.27 -3.65
C ASP A 229 -6.17 -9.99 -4.57
N ASN A 230 -6.97 -10.91 -4.06
CA ASN A 230 -7.84 -11.75 -4.88
C ASN A 230 -9.13 -12.14 -4.15
N PRO A 231 -10.01 -11.18 -3.78
CA PRO A 231 -11.28 -11.51 -3.15
C PRO A 231 -12.23 -12.16 -4.17
N LYS A 232 -12.93 -13.23 -3.78
CA LYS A 232 -14.00 -13.81 -4.60
C LYS A 232 -15.28 -12.98 -4.55
N ASP A 233 -15.51 -12.31 -3.44
CA ASP A 233 -16.68 -11.47 -3.20
C ASP A 233 -16.20 -10.12 -2.66
N ILE A 234 -16.17 -9.13 -3.56
CA ILE A 234 -15.69 -7.79 -3.24
C ILE A 234 -16.62 -7.07 -2.26
N ASP A 235 -17.93 -7.32 -2.32
CA ASP A 235 -18.91 -6.70 -1.43
C ASP A 235 -18.77 -7.23 0.01
N ARG A 236 -18.49 -8.54 0.14
CA ARG A 236 -18.15 -9.16 1.43
C ARG A 236 -16.88 -8.54 2.01
N PHE A 237 -15.82 -8.46 1.21
CA PHE A 237 -14.54 -7.89 1.66
C PHE A 237 -14.69 -6.44 2.09
N MET A 238 -15.30 -5.58 1.26
CA MET A 238 -15.53 -4.17 1.59
C MET A 238 -16.26 -4.02 2.92
N ARG A 239 -17.35 -4.75 3.10
CA ARG A 239 -18.21 -4.65 4.28
C ARG A 239 -17.54 -5.18 5.54
N ARG A 240 -17.00 -6.40 5.50
CA ARG A 240 -16.37 -7.03 6.68
C ARG A 240 -15.17 -6.22 7.17
N SER A 241 -14.33 -5.78 6.26
CA SER A 241 -13.12 -5.03 6.60
C SER A 241 -13.45 -3.70 7.30
N ILE A 242 -14.37 -2.91 6.74
CA ILE A 242 -14.74 -1.62 7.38
C ILE A 242 -15.49 -1.82 8.71
N GLU A 243 -16.31 -2.85 8.86
CA GLU A 243 -16.98 -3.20 10.11
C GLU A 243 -15.98 -3.60 11.20
N THR A 244 -14.90 -4.27 10.83
CA THR A 244 -13.83 -4.64 11.75
C THR A 244 -13.06 -3.42 12.23
N VAL A 245 -12.54 -2.60 11.30
CA VAL A 245 -11.67 -1.47 11.68
C VAL A 245 -12.41 -0.35 12.43
N LYS A 246 -13.72 -0.21 12.24
CA LYS A 246 -14.55 0.72 13.03
C LYS A 246 -14.64 0.37 14.51
N LYS A 247 -14.26 -0.84 14.90
CA LYS A 247 -14.26 -1.30 16.31
C LYS A 247 -12.92 -1.01 17.00
N TRP A 248 -11.87 -0.67 16.26
CA TRP A 248 -10.55 -0.39 16.83
C TRP A 248 -10.59 0.91 17.64
N LYS A 249 -9.96 0.85 18.81
CA LYS A 249 -9.95 1.96 19.78
C LYS A 249 -8.53 2.49 19.96
#